data_89bae931be92f829b0a282b530b824c6
#
_entry.id   89bae931be92f829b0a282b530b824c6
#
_cell.length_a   1.000
_cell.length_b   1.000
_cell.length_c   1.000
_cell.angle_alpha   90.00
_cell.angle_beta   90.00
_cell.angle_gamma   90.00
#
_symmetry.space_group_name_H-M   'P 1'
#
loop_
_entity.id
_entity.type
_entity.pdbx_description
1 polymer ?
#
loop_
_entity_poly.entity_id
_entity_poly.type
_entity_poly.pdbx_seq_one_letter_code
_entity_poly.pdbx_strand_id
1 'polypeptide(L)'
;MAFTAADVKALREATGAGMLECKKALTECDGNINDAAKLLKEKGLAAAAKRADRATAEGRLFIRNEGNKIYVLELTCETDFVANNSDFIALGEKMLDVTISKGYTKVEDEHNSMLEDLKVSIRENMNVSKVEVIDVPAGAIGSFYIHSDNKTGSVVVINGSDADLVKTFAYDCCLHIAAFTPSYTSKKDVPESYIAEQK
;
A
#
# COMPACT_ATOMS: atom_id res chain seq x y z
N MET A 1 -40.97 -5.44 -15.74
CA MET A 1 -39.57 -5.19 -15.37
C MET A 1 -38.97 -6.54 -14.99
N ALA A 2 -37.82 -6.89 -15.55
CA ALA A 2 -37.25 -8.23 -15.37
C ALA A 2 -36.50 -8.42 -14.01
N PHE A 3 -36.48 -7.43 -13.13
CA PHE A 3 -35.78 -7.50 -11.83
C PHE A 3 -36.55 -6.73 -10.75
N THR A 4 -36.27 -7.05 -9.48
CA THR A 4 -36.88 -6.50 -8.28
C THR A 4 -35.99 -5.54 -7.52
N ALA A 5 -36.52 -4.82 -6.52
CA ALA A 5 -35.72 -4.02 -5.61
C ALA A 5 -34.71 -4.86 -4.79
N ALA A 6 -35.06 -6.14 -4.52
CA ALA A 6 -34.16 -7.08 -3.86
C ALA A 6 -32.96 -7.42 -4.73
N ASP A 7 -33.13 -7.58 -6.04
CA ASP A 7 -32.03 -7.84 -6.98
C ASP A 7 -31.07 -6.65 -7.07
N VAL A 8 -31.61 -5.41 -7.04
CA VAL A 8 -30.79 -4.18 -7.00
C VAL A 8 -29.98 -4.13 -5.72
N LYS A 9 -30.57 -4.49 -4.58
CA LYS A 9 -29.91 -4.53 -3.28
C LYS A 9 -28.79 -5.59 -3.27
N ALA A 10 -29.08 -6.80 -3.74
CA ALA A 10 -28.12 -7.89 -3.82
C ALA A 10 -26.93 -7.52 -4.72
N LEU A 11 -27.19 -6.93 -5.89
CA LEU A 11 -26.14 -6.47 -6.80
C LEU A 11 -25.26 -5.37 -6.16
N ARG A 12 -25.88 -4.46 -5.42
CA ARG A 12 -25.14 -3.42 -4.67
C ARG A 12 -24.25 -4.02 -3.60
N GLU A 13 -24.76 -4.96 -2.82
CA GLU A 13 -23.98 -5.63 -1.76
C GLU A 13 -22.81 -6.42 -2.35
N ALA A 14 -23.00 -7.03 -3.52
CA ALA A 14 -21.95 -7.79 -4.20
C ALA A 14 -20.89 -6.93 -4.89
N THR A 15 -21.26 -5.71 -5.35
CA THR A 15 -20.35 -4.89 -6.20
C THR A 15 -19.88 -3.59 -5.57
N GLY A 16 -20.50 -3.16 -4.45
CA GLY A 16 -20.28 -1.84 -3.85
C GLY A 16 -20.76 -0.65 -4.70
N ALA A 17 -21.36 -0.90 -5.87
CA ALA A 17 -21.85 0.15 -6.76
C ALA A 17 -23.06 0.90 -6.19
N GLY A 18 -23.30 2.13 -6.67
CA GLY A 18 -24.46 2.91 -6.24
C GLY A 18 -25.79 2.30 -6.68
N MET A 19 -26.87 2.48 -5.91
CA MET A 19 -28.20 1.93 -6.20
C MET A 19 -28.69 2.27 -7.62
N LEU A 20 -28.45 3.50 -8.07
CA LEU A 20 -28.86 3.94 -9.40
C LEU A 20 -28.04 3.25 -10.50
N GLU A 21 -26.76 3.03 -10.26
CA GLU A 21 -25.87 2.31 -11.19
C GLU A 21 -26.25 0.84 -11.28
N CYS A 22 -26.55 0.19 -10.15
CA CYS A 22 -27.06 -1.19 -10.13
C CYS A 22 -28.37 -1.32 -10.90
N LYS A 23 -29.32 -0.39 -10.69
CA LYS A 23 -30.59 -0.38 -11.43
C LYS A 23 -30.36 -0.23 -12.93
N LYS A 24 -29.48 0.68 -13.36
CA LYS A 24 -29.14 0.87 -14.78
C LYS A 24 -28.51 -0.38 -15.38
N ALA A 25 -27.53 -0.98 -14.68
CA ALA A 25 -26.85 -2.18 -15.14
C ALA A 25 -27.84 -3.36 -15.29
N LEU A 26 -28.74 -3.57 -14.32
CA LEU A 26 -29.79 -4.58 -14.44
C LEU A 26 -30.76 -4.31 -15.60
N THR A 27 -31.06 -3.04 -15.88
CA THR A 27 -31.88 -2.68 -17.04
C THR A 27 -31.15 -2.98 -18.35
N GLU A 28 -29.84 -2.66 -18.45
CA GLU A 28 -29.02 -2.94 -19.63
C GLU A 28 -28.79 -4.45 -19.86
N CYS A 29 -28.86 -5.26 -18.80
CA CYS A 29 -28.64 -6.71 -18.84
C CYS A 29 -29.95 -7.53 -18.68
N ASP A 30 -31.11 -6.96 -18.99
CA ASP A 30 -32.43 -7.61 -18.94
C ASP A 30 -32.72 -8.33 -17.59
N GLY A 31 -32.16 -7.83 -16.50
CA GLY A 31 -32.30 -8.37 -15.16
C GLY A 31 -31.31 -9.46 -14.80
N ASN A 32 -30.36 -9.81 -15.65
CA ASN A 32 -29.31 -10.77 -15.35
C ASN A 32 -28.30 -10.17 -14.38
N ILE A 33 -28.28 -10.65 -13.13
CA ILE A 33 -27.42 -10.15 -12.04
C ILE A 33 -25.93 -10.36 -12.36
N ASN A 34 -25.56 -11.51 -12.94
CA ASN A 34 -24.16 -11.83 -13.25
C ASN A 34 -23.61 -10.92 -14.36
N ASP A 35 -24.38 -10.68 -15.40
CA ASP A 35 -23.99 -9.80 -16.51
C ASP A 35 -23.95 -8.34 -16.05
N ALA A 36 -24.91 -7.93 -15.19
CA ALA A 36 -24.92 -6.61 -14.58
C ALA A 36 -23.70 -6.38 -13.67
N ALA A 37 -23.27 -7.40 -12.92
CA ALA A 37 -22.05 -7.33 -12.10
C ALA A 37 -20.78 -7.16 -12.96
N LYS A 38 -20.66 -7.93 -14.04
CA LYS A 38 -19.56 -7.78 -15.01
C LYS A 38 -19.53 -6.38 -15.63
N LEU A 39 -20.68 -5.91 -16.10
CA LEU A 39 -20.82 -4.57 -16.68
C LEU A 39 -20.42 -3.47 -15.69
N LEU A 40 -20.81 -3.59 -14.42
CA LEU A 40 -20.43 -2.64 -13.36
C LEU A 40 -18.92 -2.69 -13.09
N LYS A 41 -18.31 -3.88 -13.08
CA LYS A 41 -16.87 -4.03 -12.93
C LYS A 41 -16.12 -3.37 -14.10
N GLU A 42 -16.51 -3.63 -15.35
CA GLU A 42 -15.91 -3.02 -16.54
C GLU A 42 -16.03 -1.49 -16.53
N LYS A 43 -17.23 -0.96 -16.23
CA LYS A 43 -17.45 0.49 -16.10
C LYS A 43 -16.63 1.08 -14.94
N GLY A 44 -16.47 0.37 -13.85
CA GLY A 44 -15.67 0.74 -12.70
C GLY A 44 -14.17 0.81 -13.03
N LEU A 45 -13.63 -0.19 -13.74
CA LEU A 45 -12.25 -0.21 -14.21
C LEU A 45 -11.97 0.94 -15.19
N ALA A 46 -12.88 1.19 -16.15
CA ALA A 46 -12.75 2.33 -17.05
C ALA A 46 -12.78 3.68 -16.33
N ALA A 47 -13.57 3.80 -15.27
CA ALA A 47 -13.58 4.99 -14.43
C ALA A 47 -12.33 5.10 -13.55
N ALA A 48 -11.77 3.98 -13.07
CA ALA A 48 -10.50 3.95 -12.35
C ALA A 48 -9.34 4.38 -13.25
N ALA A 49 -9.28 3.89 -14.50
CA ALA A 49 -8.27 4.30 -15.48
C ALA A 49 -8.26 5.82 -15.72
N LYS A 50 -9.43 6.47 -15.76
CA LYS A 50 -9.51 7.94 -15.90
C LYS A 50 -8.99 8.72 -14.69
N ARG A 51 -8.80 8.05 -13.54
CA ARG A 51 -8.27 8.65 -12.31
C ARG A 51 -6.78 8.33 -12.09
N ALA A 52 -6.17 7.52 -12.97
CA ALA A 52 -4.80 7.04 -12.78
C ALA A 52 -3.75 8.18 -12.66
N ASP A 53 -4.02 9.32 -13.27
CA ASP A 53 -3.12 10.50 -13.21
C ASP A 53 -3.33 11.40 -11.99
N ARG A 54 -4.30 11.08 -11.11
CA ARG A 54 -4.50 11.86 -9.89
C ARG A 54 -3.38 11.59 -8.90
N ALA A 55 -2.90 12.65 -8.25
CA ALA A 55 -1.86 12.54 -7.25
C ALA A 55 -2.32 11.68 -6.05
N THR A 56 -1.43 10.81 -5.60
CA THR A 56 -1.63 9.96 -4.41
C THR A 56 -0.61 10.38 -3.35
N ALA A 57 -0.92 11.48 -2.62
CA ALA A 57 -0.05 12.06 -1.61
C ALA A 57 -0.21 11.43 -0.22
N GLU A 58 -1.25 10.64 -0.05
CA GLU A 58 -1.54 9.89 1.16
C GLU A 58 -1.24 8.40 0.95
N GLY A 59 -1.24 7.63 2.03
CA GLY A 59 -0.97 6.20 1.94
C GLY A 59 -0.53 5.58 3.25
N ARG A 60 0.05 4.38 3.16
CA ARG A 60 0.48 3.61 4.32
C ARG A 60 1.68 2.73 4.01
N LEU A 61 2.58 2.65 4.96
CA LEU A 61 3.68 1.69 4.99
C LEU A 61 3.25 0.39 5.69
N PHE A 62 3.70 -0.72 5.15
CA PHE A 62 3.62 -2.05 5.75
C PHE A 62 5.02 -2.62 5.81
N ILE A 63 5.52 -2.90 7.00
CA ILE A 63 6.88 -3.40 7.20
C ILE A 63 6.81 -4.65 8.07
N ARG A 64 7.53 -5.70 7.67
CA ARG A 64 7.60 -6.95 8.43
C ARG A 64 9.00 -7.54 8.38
N ASN A 65 9.44 -8.03 9.52
CA ASN A 65 10.65 -8.83 9.61
C ASN A 65 10.27 -10.31 9.50
N GLU A 66 10.81 -11.00 8.49
CA GLU A 66 10.58 -12.42 8.28
C GLU A 66 11.90 -13.13 7.98
N GLY A 67 12.30 -14.03 8.90
CA GLY A 67 13.58 -14.71 8.83
C GLY A 67 14.77 -13.74 8.90
N ASN A 68 15.55 -13.71 7.82
CA ASN A 68 16.72 -12.84 7.68
C ASN A 68 16.47 -11.66 6.71
N LYS A 69 15.22 -11.23 6.57
CA LYS A 69 14.82 -10.14 5.67
C LYS A 69 13.80 -9.23 6.31
N ILE A 70 13.87 -7.95 5.96
CA ILE A 70 12.83 -6.96 6.25
C ILE A 70 12.17 -6.59 4.94
N TYR A 71 10.86 -6.79 4.89
CA TYR A 71 10.01 -6.48 3.73
C TYR A 71 9.31 -5.16 3.97
N VAL A 72 9.37 -4.29 2.98
CA VAL A 72 8.72 -2.97 2.98
C VAL A 72 7.78 -2.89 1.79
N LEU A 73 6.52 -2.57 2.05
CA LEU A 73 5.51 -2.30 1.05
C LEU A 73 4.92 -0.91 1.33
N GLU A 74 4.80 -0.09 0.29
CA GLU A 74 4.13 1.21 0.36
C GLU A 74 2.95 1.23 -0.60
N LEU A 75 1.76 1.48 -0.03
CA LEU A 75 0.56 1.76 -0.80
C LEU A 75 0.22 3.24 -0.67
N THR A 76 -0.10 3.89 -1.80
CA THR A 76 -0.52 5.29 -1.83
C THR A 76 -1.96 5.43 -2.31
N CYS A 77 -2.65 6.49 -1.84
CA CYS A 77 -4.03 6.84 -2.17
C CYS A 77 -4.21 8.36 -2.19
N GLU A 78 -5.41 8.84 -2.59
CA GLU A 78 -5.67 10.29 -2.69
C GLU A 78 -5.87 10.93 -1.31
N THR A 79 -6.52 10.22 -0.35
CA THR A 79 -6.91 10.78 0.96
C THR A 79 -6.45 9.94 2.15
N ASP A 80 -6.28 10.58 3.29
CA ASP A 80 -6.00 9.94 4.58
C ASP A 80 -7.17 9.08 5.08
N PHE A 81 -8.41 9.40 4.69
CA PHE A 81 -9.59 8.56 4.96
C PHE A 81 -9.42 7.16 4.37
N VAL A 82 -8.93 7.08 3.14
CA VAL A 82 -8.67 5.80 2.47
C VAL A 82 -7.45 5.10 3.07
N ALA A 83 -6.38 5.82 3.39
CA ALA A 83 -5.21 5.26 4.06
C ALA A 83 -5.56 4.59 5.41
N ASN A 84 -6.62 5.05 6.08
CA ASN A 84 -7.14 4.51 7.34
C ASN A 84 -8.38 3.59 7.17
N ASN A 85 -8.79 3.30 5.94
CA ASN A 85 -9.89 2.40 5.65
C ASN A 85 -9.50 0.95 5.93
N SER A 86 -10.37 0.17 6.57
CA SER A 86 -10.12 -1.24 6.93
C SER A 86 -9.80 -2.12 5.74
N ASP A 87 -10.45 -1.91 4.60
CA ASP A 87 -10.25 -2.72 3.40
C ASP A 87 -8.91 -2.40 2.74
N PHE A 88 -8.49 -1.12 2.78
CA PHE A 88 -7.17 -0.69 2.31
C PHE A 88 -6.05 -1.29 3.17
N ILE A 89 -6.22 -1.27 4.49
CA ILE A 89 -5.26 -1.86 5.43
C ILE A 89 -5.18 -3.38 5.24
N ALA A 90 -6.33 -4.06 5.17
CA ALA A 90 -6.39 -5.51 4.97
C ALA A 90 -5.76 -5.93 3.62
N LEU A 91 -5.97 -5.13 2.57
CA LEU A 91 -5.34 -5.37 1.28
C LEU A 91 -3.82 -5.22 1.35
N GLY A 92 -3.30 -4.19 2.04
CA GLY A 92 -1.87 -3.99 2.22
C GLY A 92 -1.20 -5.14 2.98
N GLU A 93 -1.81 -5.62 4.07
CA GLU A 93 -1.31 -6.80 4.79
C GLU A 93 -1.29 -8.05 3.89
N LYS A 94 -2.38 -8.28 3.14
CA LYS A 94 -2.44 -9.39 2.19
C LYS A 94 -1.39 -9.28 1.08
N MET A 95 -1.12 -8.07 0.57
CA MET A 95 -0.07 -7.84 -0.41
C MET A 95 1.31 -8.13 0.16
N LEU A 96 1.56 -7.73 1.41
CA LEU A 96 2.81 -8.05 2.10
C LEU A 96 2.99 -9.55 2.28
N ASP A 97 1.92 -10.30 2.62
CA ASP A 97 1.93 -11.77 2.69
C ASP A 97 2.29 -12.40 1.32
N VAL A 98 1.71 -11.88 0.23
CA VAL A 98 2.02 -12.33 -1.14
C VAL A 98 3.48 -12.01 -1.48
N THR A 99 3.95 -10.81 -1.17
CA THR A 99 5.34 -10.38 -1.39
C THR A 99 6.32 -11.33 -0.71
N ILE A 100 6.08 -11.67 0.55
CA ILE A 100 6.91 -12.57 1.34
C ILE A 100 6.87 -14.00 0.78
N SER A 101 5.68 -14.54 0.57
CA SER A 101 5.49 -15.94 0.15
C SER A 101 6.06 -16.22 -1.25
N LYS A 102 6.02 -15.25 -2.15
CA LYS A 102 6.55 -15.36 -3.52
C LYS A 102 7.98 -14.84 -3.66
N GLY A 103 8.53 -14.24 -2.62
CA GLY A 103 9.89 -13.69 -2.63
C GLY A 103 10.05 -12.51 -3.59
N TYR A 104 9.00 -11.71 -3.78
CA TYR A 104 9.08 -10.52 -4.62
C TYR A 104 9.99 -9.47 -3.97
N THR A 105 10.84 -8.85 -4.78
CA THR A 105 11.80 -7.81 -4.35
C THR A 105 11.51 -6.43 -4.95
N LYS A 106 10.46 -6.35 -5.76
CA LYS A 106 9.98 -5.12 -6.41
C LYS A 106 8.49 -5.22 -6.66
N VAL A 107 7.88 -4.14 -7.11
CA VAL A 107 6.48 -4.15 -7.53
C VAL A 107 6.30 -5.07 -8.76
N GLU A 108 5.34 -5.98 -8.68
CA GLU A 108 4.96 -6.92 -9.74
C GLU A 108 3.52 -6.67 -10.19
N ASP A 109 3.16 -7.19 -11.37
CA ASP A 109 1.81 -7.03 -11.94
C ASP A 109 0.70 -7.57 -11.03
N GLU A 110 1.01 -8.60 -10.23
CA GLU A 110 0.07 -9.16 -9.26
C GLU A 110 -0.32 -8.15 -8.19
N HIS A 111 0.62 -7.33 -7.69
CA HIS A 111 0.29 -6.27 -6.74
C HIS A 111 -0.68 -5.27 -7.34
N ASN A 112 -0.47 -4.84 -8.58
CA ASN A 112 -1.36 -3.92 -9.28
C ASN A 112 -2.75 -4.54 -9.50
N SER A 113 -2.80 -5.82 -9.87
CA SER A 113 -4.07 -6.55 -10.05
C SER A 113 -4.86 -6.65 -8.75
N MET A 114 -4.20 -6.80 -7.60
CA MET A 114 -4.86 -6.82 -6.29
C MET A 114 -5.52 -5.49 -5.93
N LEU A 115 -5.07 -4.36 -6.48
CA LEU A 115 -5.67 -3.03 -6.24
C LEU A 115 -6.95 -2.78 -7.05
N GLU A 116 -7.17 -3.51 -8.15
CA GLU A 116 -8.22 -3.17 -9.11
C GLU A 116 -9.62 -3.12 -8.49
N ASP A 117 -9.98 -4.15 -7.72
CA ASP A 117 -11.32 -4.23 -7.12
C ASP A 117 -11.52 -3.11 -6.07
N LEU A 118 -10.46 -2.76 -5.32
CA LEU A 118 -10.51 -1.70 -4.33
C LEU A 118 -10.62 -0.31 -4.99
N LYS A 119 -9.89 -0.07 -6.11
CA LYS A 119 -10.01 1.16 -6.92
C LYS A 119 -11.43 1.38 -7.45
N VAL A 120 -12.12 0.29 -7.79
CA VAL A 120 -13.52 0.34 -8.25
C VAL A 120 -14.46 0.68 -7.11
N SER A 121 -14.31 0.05 -5.95
CA SER A 121 -15.23 0.21 -4.81
C SER A 121 -15.05 1.55 -4.09
N ILE A 122 -13.83 1.95 -3.79
CA ILE A 122 -13.50 3.18 -3.06
C ILE A 122 -13.55 4.42 -3.97
N ARG A 123 -13.25 4.25 -5.27
CA ARG A 123 -13.27 5.33 -6.29
C ARG A 123 -12.19 6.39 -6.14
N GLU A 124 -11.10 6.06 -5.50
CA GLU A 124 -9.87 6.84 -5.49
C GLU A 124 -8.79 6.20 -6.36
N ASN A 125 -7.81 7.00 -6.79
CA ASN A 125 -6.57 6.49 -7.34
C ASN A 125 -5.73 5.90 -6.21
N MET A 126 -5.13 4.73 -6.45
CA MET A 126 -4.27 4.03 -5.52
C MET A 126 -3.13 3.38 -6.28
N ASN A 127 -1.95 3.32 -5.69
CA ASN A 127 -0.79 2.72 -6.32
C ASN A 127 0.00 1.89 -5.31
N VAL A 128 0.70 0.87 -5.81
CA VAL A 128 1.80 0.25 -5.10
C VAL A 128 3.04 1.07 -5.43
N SER A 129 3.45 1.93 -4.54
CA SER A 129 4.55 2.88 -4.76
C SER A 129 5.90 2.20 -4.60
N LYS A 130 6.00 1.29 -3.63
CA LYS A 130 7.27 0.62 -3.31
C LYS A 130 7.04 -0.81 -2.83
N VAL A 131 7.91 -1.70 -3.28
CA VAL A 131 8.25 -2.98 -2.65
C VAL A 131 9.75 -3.03 -2.55
N GLU A 132 10.28 -3.23 -1.35
CA GLU A 132 11.72 -3.32 -1.08
C GLU A 132 11.98 -4.43 -0.07
N VAL A 133 13.08 -5.14 -0.26
CA VAL A 133 13.50 -6.22 0.63
C VAL A 133 14.93 -5.96 1.06
N ILE A 134 15.14 -5.86 2.36
CA ILE A 134 16.41 -5.59 2.97
C ILE A 134 16.92 -6.88 3.63
N ASP A 135 18.07 -7.36 3.19
CA ASP A 135 18.71 -8.53 3.79
C ASP A 135 19.31 -8.17 5.16
N VAL A 136 19.10 -9.06 6.14
CA VAL A 136 19.73 -8.99 7.46
C VAL A 136 20.75 -10.13 7.53
N PRO A 137 22.06 -9.87 7.34
CA PRO A 137 23.09 -10.90 7.36
C PRO A 137 23.15 -11.67 8.69
N ALA A 138 23.69 -12.87 8.67
CA ALA A 138 23.93 -13.64 9.89
C ALA A 138 24.85 -12.87 10.86
N GLY A 139 24.49 -12.79 12.12
CA GLY A 139 25.19 -11.98 13.13
C GLY A 139 24.96 -10.47 13.01
N ALA A 140 23.95 -10.05 12.24
CA ALA A 140 23.45 -8.69 12.19
C ALA A 140 22.07 -8.59 12.83
N ILE A 141 21.68 -7.37 13.17
CA ILE A 141 20.33 -7.04 13.65
C ILE A 141 19.67 -6.12 12.64
N GLY A 142 18.49 -6.54 12.17
CA GLY A 142 17.55 -5.69 11.45
C GLY A 142 16.48 -5.16 12.40
N SER A 143 16.21 -3.88 12.33
CA SER A 143 15.13 -3.23 13.07
C SER A 143 14.37 -2.28 12.17
N PHE A 144 13.11 -2.00 12.50
CA PHE A 144 12.31 -1.01 11.81
C PHE A 144 11.38 -0.27 12.78
N TYR A 145 10.94 0.89 12.35
CA TYR A 145 9.93 1.70 13.03
C TYR A 145 8.96 2.28 12.01
N ILE A 146 7.68 2.26 12.31
CA ILE A 146 6.63 2.97 11.58
C ILE A 146 6.04 4.01 12.52
N HIS A 147 6.06 5.26 12.12
CA HIS A 147 5.51 6.36 12.91
C HIS A 147 3.96 6.29 12.96
N SER A 148 3.36 6.99 13.91
CA SER A 148 1.90 6.98 14.12
C SER A 148 1.07 7.51 12.94
N ASP A 149 1.69 8.25 12.03
CA ASP A 149 1.10 8.69 10.76
C ASP A 149 0.98 7.57 9.71
N ASN A 150 1.63 6.43 9.96
CA ASN A 150 1.75 5.27 9.07
C ASN A 150 2.38 5.55 7.69
N LYS A 151 2.91 6.74 7.47
CA LYS A 151 3.57 7.19 6.22
C LYS A 151 5.08 7.32 6.38
N THR A 152 5.52 7.62 7.57
CA THR A 152 6.95 7.74 7.91
C THR A 152 7.44 6.44 8.52
N GLY A 153 8.51 5.88 7.97
CA GLY A 153 9.12 4.68 8.50
C GLY A 153 10.62 4.65 8.26
N SER A 154 11.32 3.85 9.02
CA SER A 154 12.76 3.64 8.88
C SER A 154 13.13 2.19 9.11
N VAL A 155 14.18 1.76 8.43
CA VAL A 155 14.79 0.43 8.60
C VAL A 155 16.28 0.63 8.84
N VAL A 156 16.83 -0.10 9.81
CA VAL A 156 18.26 -0.08 10.16
C VAL A 156 18.76 -1.52 10.24
N VAL A 157 19.93 -1.76 9.64
CA VAL A 157 20.65 -3.03 9.77
C VAL A 157 22.01 -2.74 10.39
N ILE A 158 22.29 -3.35 11.54
CA ILE A 158 23.58 -3.23 12.25
C ILE A 158 24.33 -4.55 12.13
N ASN A 159 25.50 -4.51 11.55
CA ASN A 159 26.38 -5.66 11.36
C ASN A 159 27.36 -5.82 12.53
N GLY A 160 27.78 -7.05 12.78
CA GLY A 160 28.88 -7.39 13.68
C GLY A 160 28.49 -7.78 15.10
N SER A 161 27.21 -7.72 15.47
CA SER A 161 26.72 -8.22 16.75
C SER A 161 25.21 -8.41 16.71
N ASP A 162 24.74 -9.46 17.37
CA ASP A 162 23.31 -9.78 17.58
C ASP A 162 22.90 -9.69 19.06
N ALA A 163 23.71 -9.05 19.89
CA ALA A 163 23.45 -8.85 21.30
C ALA A 163 22.20 -7.99 21.55
N ASP A 164 21.48 -8.24 22.65
CA ASP A 164 20.25 -7.52 22.98
C ASP A 164 20.42 -6.00 23.10
N LEU A 165 21.59 -5.54 23.58
CA LEU A 165 21.91 -4.12 23.61
C LEU A 165 21.92 -3.50 22.20
N VAL A 166 22.40 -4.26 21.20
CA VAL A 166 22.44 -3.81 19.80
C VAL A 166 21.04 -3.78 19.19
N LYS A 167 20.14 -4.67 19.61
CA LYS A 167 18.71 -4.63 19.21
C LYS A 167 18.05 -3.32 19.66
N THR A 168 18.24 -2.97 20.93
CA THR A 168 17.72 -1.71 21.48
C THR A 168 18.31 -0.51 20.71
N PHE A 169 19.63 -0.50 20.52
CA PHE A 169 20.30 0.57 19.78
C PHE A 169 19.82 0.68 18.33
N ALA A 170 19.60 -0.44 17.63
CA ALA A 170 19.06 -0.45 16.28
C ALA A 170 17.66 0.19 16.21
N TYR A 171 16.81 -0.13 17.20
CA TYR A 171 15.48 0.48 17.31
C TYR A 171 15.55 1.98 17.62
N ASP A 172 16.42 2.40 18.53
CA ASP A 172 16.66 3.81 18.85
C ASP A 172 17.15 4.60 17.61
N CYS A 173 18.03 3.97 16.81
CA CYS A 173 18.43 4.53 15.51
C CYS A 173 17.22 4.72 14.58
N CYS A 174 16.31 3.75 14.51
CA CYS A 174 15.10 3.89 13.71
C CYS A 174 14.24 5.07 14.17
N LEU A 175 14.04 5.24 15.48
CA LEU A 175 13.32 6.38 16.05
C LEU A 175 13.97 7.71 15.69
N HIS A 176 15.30 7.79 15.80
CA HIS A 176 16.08 8.97 15.43
C HIS A 176 15.95 9.34 13.96
N ILE A 177 16.08 8.34 13.07
CA ILE A 177 15.94 8.54 11.62
C ILE A 177 14.54 9.04 11.29
N ALA A 178 13.50 8.43 11.86
CA ALA A 178 12.13 8.84 11.62
C ALA A 178 11.84 10.26 12.12
N ALA A 179 12.43 10.65 13.28
CA ALA A 179 12.21 11.98 13.87
C ALA A 179 12.94 13.10 13.12
N PHE A 180 14.14 12.85 12.63
CA PHE A 180 15.00 13.89 12.03
C PHE A 180 15.09 13.83 10.52
N THR A 181 14.61 12.76 9.90
CA THR A 181 14.61 12.56 8.43
C THR A 181 15.92 12.99 7.76
N PRO A 182 17.08 12.43 8.17
CA PRO A 182 18.39 12.90 7.71
C PRO A 182 18.51 12.73 6.19
N SER A 183 18.97 13.78 5.53
CA SER A 183 19.17 13.78 4.07
C SER A 183 20.37 12.91 3.63
N TYR A 184 21.30 12.60 4.54
CA TYR A 184 22.53 11.86 4.25
C TYR A 184 22.80 10.83 5.35
N THR A 185 23.32 9.67 4.95
CA THR A 185 23.66 8.59 5.88
C THR A 185 24.98 8.86 6.61
N SER A 186 25.94 9.49 5.95
CA SER A 186 27.24 9.80 6.55
C SER A 186 27.77 11.15 6.07
N LYS A 187 28.74 11.68 6.81
CA LYS A 187 29.43 12.93 6.44
C LYS A 187 30.08 12.87 5.04
N LYS A 188 30.45 11.68 4.57
CA LYS A 188 31.08 11.49 3.25
C LYS A 188 30.07 11.64 2.11
N ASP A 189 28.79 11.44 2.39
CA ASP A 189 27.71 11.50 1.41
C ASP A 189 27.20 12.94 1.20
N VAL A 190 27.66 13.89 2.06
CA VAL A 190 27.23 15.28 2.01
C VAL A 190 27.98 16.02 0.90
N PRO A 191 27.29 16.55 -0.14
CA PRO A 191 27.94 17.32 -1.20
C PRO A 191 28.66 18.56 -0.67
N GLU A 192 29.78 18.92 -1.24
CA GLU A 192 30.54 20.14 -0.86
C GLU A 192 29.72 21.42 -1.08
N SER A 193 28.87 21.45 -2.12
CA SER A 193 27.91 22.55 -2.35
C SER A 193 26.96 22.75 -1.17
N TYR A 194 26.40 21.66 -0.63
CA TYR A 194 25.52 21.73 0.53
C TYR A 194 26.26 22.26 1.76
N ILE A 195 27.49 21.81 1.98
CA ILE A 195 28.33 22.32 3.10
C ILE A 195 28.61 23.82 2.94
N ALA A 196 28.85 24.28 1.70
CA ALA A 196 29.12 25.69 1.42
C ALA A 196 27.88 26.59 1.64
N GLU A 197 26.68 26.08 1.33
CA GLU A 197 25.42 26.79 1.55
C GLU A 197 25.03 26.92 3.02
N GLN A 198 25.54 26.02 3.88
CA GLN A 198 25.23 26.02 5.33
C GLN A 198 26.26 26.85 6.16
N LYS A 199 27.28 27.42 5.55
CA LYS A 199 28.29 28.29 6.17
C LYS A 199 27.98 29.76 5.97
#